data_4218d72a13bbd9cd6217356e8264e90d
#
_entry.id   4218d72a13bbd9cd6217356e8264e90d
#
_cell.length_a   1.000
_cell.length_b   1.000
_cell.length_c   1.000
_cell.angle_alpha   90.00
_cell.angle_beta   90.00
_cell.angle_gamma   90.00
#
_symmetry.space_group_name_H-M   'P 1'
#
loop_
_entity.id
_entity.type
_entity.pdbx_description
1 polymer ?
#
loop_
_entity_poly.entity_id
_entity_poly.type
_entity_poly.pdbx_seq_one_letter_code
_entity_poly.pdbx_strand_id
1 'polypeptide(L)'
;MNISPDLTRGDLRILDLIQEHGDLSAAEIGERLGMSASTCWRRVSRLTELGVIKRRVAVLEREKVGLSVMVFSHVKLSGHGRDALLKFEQAVRAHPEILECYTLMGETDFLLRIVCRDIKAYEAFFLDHLSRFPGVQSVNSSIALAVIKETTALPLHLP
;
A
#
# COMPACT_ATOMS: atom_id res chain seq x y z
N MET A 1 17.85 -7.39 11.12
CA MET A 1 17.52 -6.80 12.43
C MET A 1 16.99 -5.40 12.14
N ASN A 2 15.68 -5.19 12.10
CA ASN A 2 15.12 -3.85 11.90
C ASN A 2 15.17 -3.14 13.25
N ILE A 3 16.16 -2.27 13.42
CA ILE A 3 16.20 -1.36 14.58
C ILE A 3 15.12 -0.33 14.30
N SER A 4 14.01 -0.41 15.03
CA SER A 4 13.01 0.66 15.02
C SER A 4 13.71 1.96 15.41
N PRO A 5 13.62 3.04 14.62
CA PRO A 5 14.25 4.30 15.00
C PRO A 5 13.64 4.76 16.33
N ASP A 6 14.49 5.31 17.21
CA ASP A 6 14.04 5.86 18.49
C ASP A 6 13.16 7.11 18.22
N LEU A 7 11.84 6.93 18.27
CA LEU A 7 10.86 7.95 18.00
C LEU A 7 10.45 8.64 19.30
N THR A 8 10.69 9.94 19.38
CA THR A 8 10.25 10.73 20.51
C THR A 8 8.74 10.97 20.50
N ARG A 9 8.15 11.31 21.63
CA ARG A 9 6.73 11.71 21.72
C ARG A 9 6.38 12.85 20.75
N GLY A 10 7.31 13.79 20.53
CA GLY A 10 7.13 14.85 19.54
C GLY A 10 7.10 14.35 18.10
N ASP A 11 7.88 13.32 17.77
CA ASP A 11 7.87 12.71 16.45
C ASP A 11 6.56 11.97 16.22
N LEU A 12 6.06 11.22 17.19
CA LEU A 12 4.77 10.53 17.08
C LEU A 12 3.60 11.51 16.87
N ARG A 13 3.58 12.65 17.58
CA ARG A 13 2.55 13.69 17.36
C ARG A 13 2.60 14.29 15.96
N ILE A 14 3.80 14.50 15.41
CA ILE A 14 3.97 14.97 14.02
C ILE A 14 3.48 13.89 13.05
N LEU A 15 3.89 12.63 13.22
CA LEU A 15 3.48 11.53 12.36
C LEU A 15 1.97 11.33 12.37
N ASP A 16 1.34 11.40 13.54
CA ASP A 16 -0.09 11.27 13.71
C ASP A 16 -0.86 12.35 12.92
N LEU A 17 -0.39 13.60 12.99
CA LEU A 17 -0.98 14.69 12.25
C LEU A 17 -0.79 14.57 10.73
N ILE A 18 0.41 14.25 10.26
CA ILE A 18 0.73 14.26 8.83
C ILE A 18 0.21 13.03 8.08
N GLN A 19 -0.11 11.92 8.76
CA GLN A 19 -0.70 10.76 8.09
C GLN A 19 -2.18 11.00 7.74
N GLU A 20 -2.86 11.93 8.41
CA GLU A 20 -4.22 12.37 8.11
C GLU A 20 -4.24 13.62 7.22
N HIS A 21 -3.24 14.49 7.37
CA HIS A 21 -3.13 15.78 6.69
C HIS A 21 -1.75 15.89 6.00
N GLY A 22 -1.59 15.17 4.90
CA GLY A 22 -0.31 15.06 4.19
C GLY A 22 0.18 16.33 3.50
N ASP A 23 -0.68 17.32 3.31
CA ASP A 23 -0.43 18.61 2.64
C ASP A 23 0.08 19.72 3.57
N LEU A 24 0.02 19.52 4.90
CA LEU A 24 0.44 20.54 5.86
C LEU A 24 1.91 20.93 5.71
N SER A 25 2.14 22.26 5.70
CA SER A 25 3.47 22.87 5.81
C SER A 25 4.05 22.72 7.23
N ALA A 26 5.36 22.91 7.37
CA ALA A 26 6.01 22.88 8.67
C ALA A 26 5.50 23.98 9.62
N ALA A 27 5.05 25.12 9.09
CA ALA A 27 4.45 26.19 9.88
C ALA A 27 3.09 25.76 10.45
N GLU A 28 2.22 25.19 9.63
CA GLU A 28 0.90 24.72 10.05
C GLU A 28 0.99 23.55 11.03
N ILE A 29 1.95 22.65 10.83
CA ILE A 29 2.25 21.58 11.80
C ILE A 29 2.67 22.19 13.14
N GLY A 30 3.54 23.19 13.09
CA GLY A 30 4.03 23.89 14.28
C GLY A 30 2.92 24.58 15.06
N GLU A 31 2.03 25.29 14.37
CA GLU A 31 0.88 25.94 14.97
C GLU A 31 -0.03 24.95 15.70
N ARG A 32 -0.38 23.82 15.04
CA ARG A 32 -1.26 22.78 15.61
C ARG A 32 -0.65 22.04 16.79
N LEU A 33 0.68 21.88 16.79
CA LEU A 33 1.38 21.09 17.82
C LEU A 33 2.07 21.93 18.90
N GLY A 34 2.03 23.27 18.80
CA GLY A 34 2.72 24.18 19.72
C GLY A 34 4.26 24.09 19.59
N MET A 35 4.76 23.96 18.36
CA MET A 35 6.18 23.86 18.04
C MET A 35 6.59 24.96 17.05
N SER A 36 7.87 25.35 17.01
CA SER A 36 8.36 26.26 15.96
C SER A 36 8.37 25.54 14.59
N ALA A 37 8.13 26.30 13.52
CA ALA A 37 8.19 25.79 12.14
C ALA A 37 9.55 25.13 11.84
N SER A 38 10.64 25.72 12.29
CA SER A 38 11.99 25.16 12.11
C SER A 38 12.20 23.83 12.83
N THR A 39 11.61 23.67 14.02
CA THR A 39 11.64 22.40 14.75
C THR A 39 10.84 21.34 14.01
N CYS A 40 9.64 21.67 13.52
CA CYS A 40 8.82 20.75 12.74
C CYS A 40 9.50 20.33 11.44
N TRP A 41 10.03 21.30 10.70
CA TRP A 41 10.76 21.02 9.46
C TRP A 41 11.92 20.05 9.69
N ARG A 42 12.79 20.32 10.68
CA ARG A 42 13.93 19.46 11.01
C ARG A 42 13.50 18.03 11.38
N ARG A 43 12.41 17.88 12.17
CA ARG A 43 11.90 16.58 12.58
C ARG A 43 11.32 15.81 11.38
N VAL A 44 10.51 16.46 10.55
CA VAL A 44 9.94 15.87 9.33
C VAL A 44 11.06 15.43 8.37
N SER A 45 12.08 16.27 8.15
CA SER A 45 13.23 15.92 7.31
C SER A 45 13.95 14.68 7.85
N ARG A 46 14.28 14.68 9.17
CA ARG A 46 14.89 13.50 9.81
C ARG A 46 14.04 12.23 9.66
N LEU A 47 12.72 12.31 9.87
CA LEU A 47 11.83 11.16 9.75
C LEU A 47 11.74 10.64 8.31
N THR A 48 11.86 11.53 7.34
CA THR A 48 11.94 11.17 5.91
C THR A 48 13.27 10.49 5.58
N GLU A 49 14.39 11.04 6.04
CA GLU A 49 15.73 10.47 5.86
C GLU A 49 15.88 9.09 6.51
N LEU A 50 15.26 8.88 7.68
CA LEU A 50 15.18 7.58 8.36
C LEU A 50 14.21 6.59 7.68
N GLY A 51 13.48 7.02 6.65
CA GLY A 51 12.49 6.19 5.95
C GLY A 51 11.22 5.90 6.76
N VAL A 52 11.02 6.57 7.90
CA VAL A 52 9.76 6.48 8.69
C VAL A 52 8.62 7.08 7.89
N ILE A 53 8.85 8.24 7.26
CA ILE A 53 7.95 8.81 6.27
C ILE A 53 8.39 8.29 4.90
N LYS A 54 7.66 7.33 4.35
CA LYS A 54 7.98 6.71 3.08
C LYS A 54 7.77 7.67 1.91
N ARG A 55 6.66 8.39 1.88
CA ARG A 55 6.27 9.39 0.88
C ARG A 55 5.01 10.14 1.31
N ARG A 56 4.78 11.30 0.70
CA ARG A 56 3.50 12.02 0.77
C ARG A 56 2.85 11.95 -0.60
N VAL A 57 1.58 11.57 -0.67
CA VAL A 57 0.84 11.40 -1.91
C VAL A 57 -0.59 11.90 -1.74
N ALA A 58 -1.21 12.34 -2.85
CA ALA A 58 -2.65 12.49 -2.88
C ALA A 58 -3.31 11.12 -2.98
N VAL A 59 -4.30 10.85 -2.15
CA VAL A 59 -5.16 9.66 -2.25
C VAL A 59 -6.35 10.02 -3.13
N LEU A 60 -6.55 9.25 -4.19
CA LEU A 60 -7.62 9.50 -5.15
C LEU A 60 -8.84 8.63 -4.83
N GLU A 61 -10.02 9.22 -5.03
CA GLU A 61 -11.27 8.44 -5.02
C GLU A 61 -11.36 7.62 -6.32
N ARG A 62 -11.12 6.29 -6.22
CA ARG A 62 -11.00 5.39 -7.37
C ARG A 62 -12.22 5.40 -8.30
N GLU A 63 -13.43 5.49 -7.72
CA GLU A 63 -14.67 5.50 -8.52
C GLU A 63 -14.79 6.78 -9.35
N LYS A 64 -14.34 7.91 -8.81
CA LYS A 64 -14.35 9.20 -9.52
C LYS A 64 -13.33 9.28 -10.66
N VAL A 65 -12.32 8.43 -10.64
CA VAL A 65 -11.36 8.29 -11.75
C VAL A 65 -11.65 7.07 -12.64
N GLY A 66 -12.84 6.48 -12.51
CA GLY A 66 -13.33 5.43 -13.40
C GLY A 66 -12.86 4.01 -13.06
N LEU A 67 -12.30 3.78 -11.87
CA LEU A 67 -11.85 2.45 -11.39
C LEU A 67 -12.85 1.90 -10.38
N SER A 68 -14.02 1.43 -10.86
CA SER A 68 -15.14 1.06 -9.99
C SER A 68 -15.02 -0.34 -9.38
N VAL A 69 -14.24 -1.24 -9.98
CA VAL A 69 -14.12 -2.63 -9.52
C VAL A 69 -12.82 -2.83 -8.76
N MET A 70 -12.93 -3.38 -7.54
CA MET A 70 -11.80 -3.84 -6.73
C MET A 70 -11.91 -5.34 -6.53
N VAL A 71 -10.81 -6.05 -6.76
CA VAL A 71 -10.74 -7.51 -6.66
C VAL A 71 -9.59 -7.91 -5.75
N PHE A 72 -9.84 -8.87 -4.88
CA PHE A 72 -8.81 -9.57 -4.10
C PHE A 72 -8.59 -10.95 -4.71
N SER A 73 -7.37 -11.21 -5.19
CA SER A 73 -7.03 -12.47 -5.84
C SER A 73 -5.99 -13.23 -5.01
N HIS A 74 -6.37 -14.40 -4.54
CA HIS A 74 -5.47 -15.35 -3.91
C HIS A 74 -4.81 -16.21 -4.99
N VAL A 75 -3.48 -16.18 -5.04
CA VAL A 75 -2.69 -16.90 -6.05
C VAL A 75 -1.91 -18.01 -5.37
N LYS A 76 -1.94 -19.20 -6.00
CA LYS A 76 -1.08 -20.33 -5.66
C LYS A 76 -0.12 -20.63 -6.81
N LEU A 77 1.13 -20.85 -6.50
CA LEU A 77 2.13 -21.23 -7.48
C LEU A 77 2.32 -22.75 -7.52
N SER A 78 2.67 -23.29 -8.67
CA SER A 78 2.97 -24.70 -8.86
C SER A 78 4.32 -25.12 -8.27
N GLY A 79 5.16 -24.17 -7.91
CA GLY A 79 6.49 -24.41 -7.32
C GLY A 79 7.02 -23.18 -6.61
N HIS A 80 7.84 -23.42 -5.58
CA HIS A 80 8.40 -22.36 -4.71
C HIS A 80 9.89 -22.10 -4.98
N GLY A 81 10.38 -22.49 -6.18
CA GLY A 81 11.75 -22.19 -6.59
C GLY A 81 11.98 -20.68 -6.69
N ARG A 82 13.15 -20.21 -6.25
CA ARG A 82 13.50 -18.78 -6.23
C ARG A 82 13.27 -18.08 -7.58
N ASP A 83 13.61 -18.76 -8.67
CA ASP A 83 13.44 -18.20 -10.01
C ASP A 83 11.98 -18.05 -10.41
N ALA A 84 11.10 -18.97 -10.01
CA ALA A 84 9.66 -18.89 -10.26
C ALA A 84 9.06 -17.71 -9.50
N LEU A 85 9.43 -17.53 -8.23
CA LEU A 85 9.00 -16.41 -7.39
C LEU A 85 9.43 -15.06 -8.00
N LEU A 86 10.71 -14.94 -8.40
CA LEU A 86 11.21 -13.70 -9.01
C LEU A 86 10.49 -13.35 -10.33
N LYS A 87 10.22 -14.34 -11.17
CA LYS A 87 9.47 -14.11 -12.43
C LYS A 87 8.03 -13.68 -12.15
N PHE A 88 7.37 -14.29 -11.17
CA PHE A 88 6.04 -13.88 -10.75
C PHE A 88 6.04 -12.45 -10.20
N GLU A 89 6.97 -12.11 -9.31
CA GLU A 89 7.10 -10.75 -8.78
C GLU A 89 7.34 -9.70 -9.87
N GLN A 90 8.17 -10.03 -10.87
CA GLN A 90 8.41 -9.13 -12.02
C GLN A 90 7.13 -8.92 -12.82
N ALA A 91 6.36 -9.99 -13.08
CA ALA A 91 5.08 -9.89 -13.77
C ALA A 91 4.09 -9.01 -12.99
N VAL A 92 3.97 -9.22 -11.67
CA VAL A 92 3.12 -8.38 -10.81
C VAL A 92 3.51 -6.90 -10.88
N ARG A 93 4.82 -6.59 -10.82
CA ARG A 93 5.32 -5.19 -10.87
C ARG A 93 5.08 -4.50 -12.20
N ALA A 94 4.93 -5.25 -13.29
CA ALA A 94 4.70 -4.71 -14.62
C ALA A 94 3.25 -4.27 -14.86
N HIS A 95 2.31 -4.66 -14.00
CA HIS A 95 0.88 -4.41 -14.17
C HIS A 95 0.36 -3.35 -13.19
N PRO A 96 0.02 -2.12 -13.67
CA PRO A 96 -0.45 -1.04 -12.83
C PRO A 96 -1.83 -1.29 -12.20
N GLU A 97 -2.61 -2.23 -12.73
CA GLU A 97 -3.87 -2.67 -12.16
C GLU A 97 -3.69 -3.32 -10.78
N ILE A 98 -2.52 -3.91 -10.54
CA ILE A 98 -2.18 -4.53 -9.25
C ILE A 98 -1.61 -3.46 -8.32
N LEU A 99 -2.42 -3.01 -7.37
CA LEU A 99 -2.01 -1.98 -6.42
C LEU A 99 -1.15 -2.54 -5.29
N GLU A 100 -1.41 -3.78 -4.87
CA GLU A 100 -0.72 -4.44 -3.77
C GLU A 100 -0.52 -5.93 -4.06
N CYS A 101 0.60 -6.45 -3.59
CA CYS A 101 0.91 -7.87 -3.62
C CYS A 101 1.60 -8.23 -2.31
N TYR A 102 1.01 -9.18 -1.59
CA TYR A 102 1.54 -9.69 -0.32
C TYR A 102 1.89 -11.17 -0.47
N THR A 103 3.06 -11.57 0.01
CA THR A 103 3.38 -12.98 0.21
C THR A 103 2.68 -13.45 1.48
N LEU A 104 1.99 -14.57 1.40
CA LEU A 104 1.25 -15.16 2.50
C LEU A 104 1.94 -16.44 2.99
N MET A 105 1.72 -16.75 4.25
CA MET A 105 2.02 -18.04 4.85
C MET A 105 0.67 -18.76 5.04
N GLY A 106 0.43 -19.86 4.29
CA GLY A 106 -0.84 -20.58 4.37
C GLY A 106 -1.15 -21.37 3.10
N GLU A 107 -2.43 -21.53 2.79
CA GLU A 107 -2.89 -22.32 1.64
C GLU A 107 -2.56 -21.68 0.28
N THR A 108 -2.45 -20.37 0.24
CA THR A 108 -2.12 -19.59 -0.94
C THR A 108 -0.82 -18.82 -0.72
N ASP A 109 -0.08 -18.56 -1.78
CA ASP A 109 1.24 -17.96 -1.72
C ASP A 109 1.20 -16.44 -1.76
N PHE A 110 0.22 -15.87 -2.47
CA PHE A 110 0.08 -14.43 -2.65
C PHE A 110 -1.36 -13.96 -2.54
N LEU A 111 -1.51 -12.73 -2.02
CA LEU A 111 -2.74 -11.95 -2.10
C LEU A 111 -2.46 -10.70 -2.92
N LEU A 112 -3.27 -10.50 -3.95
CA LEU A 112 -3.24 -9.30 -4.80
C LEU A 112 -4.47 -8.44 -4.53
N ARG A 113 -4.29 -7.11 -4.49
CA ARG A 113 -5.37 -6.14 -4.59
C ARG A 113 -5.31 -5.50 -5.98
N ILE A 114 -6.35 -5.71 -6.76
CA ILE A 114 -6.43 -5.33 -8.17
C ILE A 114 -7.58 -4.34 -8.33
N VAL A 115 -7.39 -3.32 -9.17
CA VAL A 115 -8.44 -2.36 -9.52
C VAL A 115 -8.64 -2.33 -11.02
N CYS A 116 -9.90 -2.31 -11.44
CA CYS A 116 -10.28 -2.27 -12.83
C CYS A 116 -11.45 -1.31 -13.03
N ARG A 117 -11.64 -0.89 -14.26
CA ARG A 117 -12.74 -0.02 -14.68
C ARG A 117 -14.10 -0.69 -14.44
N ASP A 118 -14.23 -1.94 -14.86
CA ASP A 118 -15.44 -2.76 -14.78
C ASP A 118 -15.08 -4.25 -14.71
N ILE A 119 -16.10 -5.11 -14.57
CA ILE A 119 -15.92 -6.56 -14.47
C ILE A 119 -15.33 -7.16 -15.76
N LYS A 120 -15.69 -6.62 -16.93
CA LYS A 120 -15.15 -7.08 -18.22
C LYS A 120 -13.66 -6.77 -18.34
N ALA A 121 -13.24 -5.61 -17.85
CA ALA A 121 -11.82 -5.26 -17.80
C ALA A 121 -11.04 -6.19 -16.88
N TYR A 122 -11.64 -6.59 -15.73
CA TYR A 122 -11.03 -7.60 -14.87
C TYR A 122 -10.97 -8.98 -15.55
N GLU A 123 -12.03 -9.42 -16.22
CA GLU A 123 -12.06 -10.68 -16.96
C GLU A 123 -10.94 -10.72 -18.02
N ALA A 124 -10.81 -9.66 -18.80
CA ALA A 124 -9.73 -9.54 -19.79
C ALA A 124 -8.34 -9.58 -19.13
N PHE A 125 -8.13 -8.80 -18.04
CA PHE A 125 -6.89 -8.83 -17.29
C PHE A 125 -6.57 -10.23 -16.73
N PHE A 126 -7.56 -10.94 -16.22
CA PHE A 126 -7.40 -12.30 -15.72
C PHE A 126 -6.99 -13.28 -16.83
N LEU A 127 -7.70 -13.28 -17.96
CA LEU A 127 -7.46 -14.22 -19.05
C LEU A 127 -6.16 -13.93 -19.81
N ASP A 128 -5.84 -12.66 -20.03
CA ASP A 128 -4.71 -12.26 -20.86
C ASP A 128 -3.40 -12.18 -20.06
N HIS A 129 -3.48 -11.94 -18.75
CA HIS A 129 -2.31 -11.69 -17.91
C HIS A 129 -2.25 -12.59 -16.68
N LEU A 130 -3.12 -12.39 -15.68
CA LEU A 130 -2.97 -12.97 -14.34
C LEU A 130 -2.90 -14.50 -14.35
N SER A 131 -3.77 -15.16 -15.11
CA SER A 131 -3.79 -16.63 -15.23
C SER A 131 -2.55 -17.19 -15.94
N ARG A 132 -1.82 -16.34 -16.66
CA ARG A 132 -0.60 -16.70 -17.43
C ARG A 132 0.68 -16.25 -16.77
N PHE A 133 0.62 -15.65 -15.58
CA PHE A 133 1.83 -15.27 -14.88
C PHE A 133 2.70 -16.49 -14.58
N PRO A 134 4.03 -16.36 -14.66
CA PRO A 134 4.95 -17.47 -14.46
C PRO A 134 4.69 -18.21 -13.15
N GLY A 135 4.50 -19.52 -13.25
CA GLY A 135 4.33 -20.40 -12.11
C GLY A 135 2.93 -20.42 -11.49
N VAL A 136 1.97 -19.65 -11.98
CA VAL A 136 0.60 -19.66 -11.45
C VAL A 136 -0.03 -21.04 -11.67
N GLN A 137 -0.47 -21.66 -10.58
CA GLN A 137 -1.22 -22.91 -10.55
C GLN A 137 -2.72 -22.65 -10.47
N SER A 138 -3.13 -21.78 -9.56
CA SER A 138 -4.54 -21.41 -9.38
C SER A 138 -4.68 -19.98 -8.88
N VAL A 139 -5.82 -19.38 -9.22
CA VAL A 139 -6.21 -18.06 -8.75
C VAL A 139 -7.66 -18.14 -8.27
N ASN A 140 -7.88 -17.68 -7.05
CA ASN A 140 -9.23 -17.52 -6.49
C ASN A 140 -9.47 -16.02 -6.26
N SER A 141 -10.47 -15.46 -6.94
CA SER A 141 -10.74 -14.03 -6.95
C SER A 141 -12.09 -13.70 -6.34
N SER A 142 -12.10 -12.69 -5.47
CA SER A 142 -13.28 -12.14 -4.82
C SER A 142 -13.42 -10.67 -5.17
N ILE A 143 -14.60 -10.30 -5.70
CA ILE A 143 -14.93 -8.89 -5.99
C ILE A 143 -15.42 -8.24 -4.70
N ALA A 144 -14.82 -7.10 -4.32
CA ALA A 144 -15.31 -6.31 -3.21
C ALA A 144 -16.62 -5.62 -3.58
N LEU A 145 -17.69 -5.91 -2.83
CA LEU A 145 -19.00 -5.30 -3.04
C LEU A 145 -19.10 -3.89 -2.45
N ALA A 146 -18.43 -3.67 -1.32
CA ALA A 146 -18.38 -2.38 -0.64
C ALA A 146 -17.10 -2.25 0.17
N VAL A 147 -16.64 -1.02 0.34
CA VAL A 147 -15.56 -0.67 1.25
C VAL A 147 -16.19 -0.17 2.55
N ILE A 148 -16.02 -0.92 3.63
CA ILE A 148 -16.56 -0.55 4.95
C ILE A 148 -15.61 0.38 5.69
N LYS A 149 -14.31 0.17 5.49
CA LYS A 149 -13.26 1.00 6.08
C LYS A 149 -12.02 0.98 5.20
N GLU A 150 -11.51 2.15 4.89
CA GLU A 150 -10.22 2.33 4.22
C GLU A 150 -9.47 3.48 4.90
N THR A 151 -8.25 3.23 5.30
CA THR A 151 -7.38 4.26 5.89
C THR A 151 -5.93 3.87 5.68
N THR A 152 -5.08 4.86 5.46
CA THR A 152 -3.62 4.72 5.45
C THR A 152 -3.00 5.07 6.80
N ALA A 153 -3.80 5.60 7.75
CA ALA A 153 -3.33 6.01 9.06
C ALA A 153 -3.01 4.79 9.93
N LEU A 154 -1.77 4.72 10.39
CA LEU A 154 -1.30 3.70 11.33
C LEU A 154 -1.67 4.11 12.76
N PRO A 155 -2.11 3.17 13.61
CA PRO A 155 -2.44 3.45 15.01
C PRO A 155 -1.15 3.59 15.84
N LEU A 156 -0.58 4.79 15.88
CA LEU A 156 0.73 5.07 16.52
C LEU A 156 0.71 5.02 18.05
N HIS A 157 -0.48 4.90 18.66
CA HIS A 157 -0.67 4.89 20.12
C HIS A 157 -0.98 3.49 20.67
N LEU A 158 -0.83 2.43 19.85
CA LEU A 158 -0.92 1.07 20.38
C LEU A 158 0.30 0.80 21.28
N PRO A 159 0.08 0.17 22.46
CA PRO A 159 1.15 -0.16 23.41
C PRO A 159 2.18 -1.12 22.83
#